data_51d8339656a31146f886992993064758
#
_entry.id   51d8339656a31146f886992993064758
#
_cell.length_a   1.000
_cell.length_b   1.000
_cell.length_c   1.000
_cell.angle_alpha   90.00
_cell.angle_beta   90.00
_cell.angle_gamma   90.00
#
_symmetry.space_group_name_H-M   'P 1'
#
loop_
_entity.id
_entity.type
_entity.pdbx_description
1 polymer ?
#
loop_
_entity_poly.entity_id
_entity_poly.type
_entity_poly.pdbx_seq_one_letter_code
_entity_poly.pdbx_strand_id
1 'polypeptide(L)'
;MPEITRLSGSSGWIDLDFVERERTPERAMKLGIQMHVAGLSLSNTISVPDNLGVQRSRKAVHDWVQKADLQPVSGKNPNQVAVDETVIRINDQQFWLYAAANPQTNEILHLRLFSTTTTALTEMFLKELRQKHDVETAVFLVDGAKHLRAALQRAGLRFQTERHGNRNAVERIFRAIKRRTPSSSNCFSHAEPKTAENRLQSFARWHNAPN
;
A
#
# COMPACT_ATOMS: atom_id res chain seq x y z
N MET A 1 -16.14 11.05 -8.63
CA MET A 1 -16.50 10.04 -9.67
C MET A 1 -15.33 9.18 -10.20
N PRO A 2 -14.04 9.36 -9.82
CA PRO A 2 -12.98 8.49 -10.35
C PRO A 2 -12.93 7.07 -9.73
N GLU A 3 -13.67 6.80 -8.65
CA GLU A 3 -13.53 5.55 -7.89
C GLU A 3 -14.30 4.37 -8.46
N ILE A 4 -15.41 4.61 -9.13
CA ILE A 4 -16.22 3.54 -9.76
C ILE A 4 -15.49 3.00 -11.00
N THR A 5 -14.79 3.85 -11.72
CA THR A 5 -14.01 3.46 -12.91
C THR A 5 -12.87 2.48 -12.55
N ARG A 6 -12.27 2.62 -11.36
CA ARG A 6 -11.23 1.68 -10.88
C ARG A 6 -11.78 0.31 -10.47
N LEU A 7 -13.03 0.23 -10.05
CA LEU A 7 -13.68 -1.05 -9.74
C LEU A 7 -14.15 -1.78 -11.00
N SER A 8 -14.48 -1.05 -12.06
CA SER A 8 -14.88 -1.60 -13.37
C SER A 8 -13.67 -1.82 -14.30
N GLY A 9 -12.48 -1.33 -13.92
CA GLY A 9 -11.25 -1.50 -14.68
C GLY A 9 -10.78 -2.95 -14.80
N SER A 10 -9.95 -3.22 -15.78
CA SER A 10 -9.33 -4.53 -16.01
C SER A 10 -8.61 -5.02 -14.74
N SER A 11 -8.80 -6.27 -14.35
CA SER A 11 -8.03 -6.94 -13.30
C SER A 11 -6.66 -7.46 -13.78
N GLY A 12 -6.21 -7.04 -14.97
CA GLY A 12 -4.95 -7.46 -15.58
C GLY A 12 -3.68 -7.07 -14.81
N TRP A 13 -3.80 -6.19 -13.80
CA TRP A 13 -2.71 -5.85 -12.89
C TRP A 13 -2.47 -6.90 -11.79
N ILE A 14 -3.40 -7.86 -11.63
CA ILE A 14 -3.27 -8.97 -10.70
C ILE A 14 -2.74 -10.18 -11.45
N ASP A 15 -1.58 -10.66 -11.04
CA ASP A 15 -1.03 -11.95 -11.46
C ASP A 15 -1.17 -12.95 -10.32
N LEU A 16 -1.62 -14.18 -10.63
CA LEU A 16 -1.94 -15.19 -9.64
C LEU A 16 -1.22 -16.50 -9.98
N ASP A 17 -0.09 -16.74 -9.31
CA ASP A 17 0.71 -17.97 -9.51
C ASP A 17 0.10 -19.22 -8.84
N PHE A 18 -0.93 -19.05 -7.98
CA PHE A 18 -1.47 -20.13 -7.15
C PHE A 18 -2.79 -20.73 -7.67
N VAL A 19 -3.27 -20.31 -8.84
CA VAL A 19 -4.58 -20.71 -9.39
C VAL A 19 -4.67 -22.15 -9.83
N GLU A 20 -3.56 -22.80 -10.15
CA GLU A 20 -3.50 -24.12 -10.78
C GLU A 20 -4.26 -25.25 -10.05
N ARG A 21 -4.55 -25.10 -8.76
CA ARG A 21 -5.25 -26.12 -7.95
C ARG A 21 -6.57 -25.66 -7.36
N GLU A 22 -6.98 -24.42 -7.64
CA GLU A 22 -8.20 -23.84 -7.07
C GLU A 22 -9.41 -24.13 -7.96
N ARG A 23 -10.51 -24.61 -7.34
CA ARG A 23 -11.80 -24.79 -8.04
C ARG A 23 -12.53 -23.46 -8.31
N THR A 24 -11.91 -22.35 -8.02
CA THR A 24 -12.47 -21.02 -8.21
C THR A 24 -11.96 -20.46 -9.53
N PRO A 25 -12.83 -19.96 -10.41
CA PRO A 25 -12.36 -19.29 -11.62
C PRO A 25 -11.43 -18.11 -11.28
N GLU A 26 -10.30 -18.00 -11.96
CA GLU A 26 -9.32 -16.94 -11.77
C GLU A 26 -9.95 -15.54 -11.77
N ARG A 27 -10.90 -15.31 -12.70
CA ARG A 27 -11.62 -14.04 -12.79
C ARG A 27 -12.37 -13.69 -11.50
N ALA A 28 -12.99 -14.68 -10.84
CA ALA A 28 -13.70 -14.47 -9.59
C ALA A 28 -12.73 -14.17 -8.43
N MET A 29 -11.56 -14.81 -8.41
CA MET A 29 -10.50 -14.51 -7.42
C MET A 29 -9.94 -13.10 -7.62
N LYS A 30 -9.58 -12.74 -8.84
CA LYS A 30 -9.10 -11.38 -9.17
C LYS A 30 -10.13 -10.31 -8.78
N LEU A 31 -11.40 -10.53 -9.08
CA LEU A 31 -12.47 -9.63 -8.69
C LEU A 31 -12.59 -9.50 -7.16
N GLY A 32 -12.58 -10.62 -6.44
CA GLY A 32 -12.61 -10.63 -4.97
C GLY A 32 -11.41 -9.89 -4.35
N ILE A 33 -10.21 -10.14 -4.84
CA ILE A 33 -9.00 -9.43 -4.41
C ILE A 33 -9.15 -7.92 -4.67
N GLN A 34 -9.50 -7.54 -5.89
CA GLN A 34 -9.64 -6.14 -6.30
C GLN A 34 -10.65 -5.39 -5.41
N MET A 35 -11.81 -5.96 -5.17
CA MET A 35 -12.86 -5.34 -4.36
C MET A 35 -12.44 -5.19 -2.89
N HIS A 36 -11.84 -6.24 -2.32
CA HIS A 36 -11.38 -6.20 -0.93
C HIS A 36 -10.25 -5.18 -0.75
N VAL A 37 -9.29 -5.15 -1.66
CA VAL A 37 -8.16 -4.19 -1.62
C VAL A 37 -8.67 -2.76 -1.84
N ALA A 38 -9.68 -2.56 -2.70
CA ALA A 38 -10.34 -1.26 -2.90
C ALA A 38 -11.13 -0.77 -1.68
N GLY A 39 -11.35 -1.62 -0.66
CA GLY A 39 -11.91 -1.22 0.63
C GLY A 39 -13.25 -1.86 1.00
N LEU A 40 -13.77 -2.82 0.23
CA LEU A 40 -14.94 -3.57 0.65
C LEU A 40 -14.60 -4.48 1.84
N SER A 41 -15.52 -4.60 2.79
CA SER A 41 -15.41 -5.61 3.84
C SER A 41 -15.38 -7.02 3.23
N LEU A 42 -14.77 -7.99 3.91
CA LEU A 42 -14.79 -9.39 3.45
C LEU A 42 -16.22 -9.89 3.22
N SER A 43 -17.17 -9.50 4.09
CA SER A 43 -18.58 -9.88 3.95
C SER A 43 -19.20 -9.31 2.68
N ASN A 44 -18.97 -8.04 2.36
CA ASN A 44 -19.47 -7.42 1.14
C ASN A 44 -18.75 -7.94 -0.11
N THR A 45 -17.47 -8.29 0.04
CA THR A 45 -16.69 -8.85 -1.07
C THR A 45 -17.23 -10.21 -1.51
N ILE A 46 -17.59 -11.10 -0.59
CA ILE A 46 -18.10 -12.45 -0.96
C ILE A 46 -19.48 -12.41 -1.60
N SER A 47 -20.30 -11.39 -1.33
CA SER A 47 -21.64 -11.29 -1.93
C SER A 47 -21.60 -11.06 -3.45
N VAL A 48 -20.51 -10.55 -4.00
CA VAL A 48 -20.39 -10.26 -5.43
C VAL A 48 -20.07 -11.50 -6.25
N PRO A 49 -19.03 -12.30 -5.95
CA PRO A 49 -18.84 -13.61 -6.58
C PRO A 49 -20.04 -14.55 -6.38
N ASP A 50 -20.74 -14.46 -5.25
CA ASP A 50 -21.96 -15.25 -4.96
C ASP A 50 -23.07 -14.96 -5.97
N ASN A 51 -23.31 -13.69 -6.30
CA ASN A 51 -24.22 -13.27 -7.37
C ASN A 51 -23.81 -13.78 -8.77
N LEU A 52 -22.55 -14.21 -8.93
CA LEU A 52 -22.01 -14.84 -10.14
C LEU A 52 -21.98 -16.38 -10.03
N GLY A 53 -22.63 -16.96 -9.00
CA GLY A 53 -22.67 -18.39 -8.75
C GLY A 53 -21.38 -18.97 -8.14
N VAL A 54 -20.49 -18.14 -7.64
CA VAL A 54 -19.21 -18.56 -7.04
C VAL A 54 -19.24 -18.34 -5.53
N GLN A 55 -19.75 -19.31 -4.79
CA GLN A 55 -19.82 -19.24 -3.32
C GLN A 55 -18.45 -19.50 -2.68
N ARG A 56 -17.98 -18.54 -1.90
CA ARG A 56 -16.71 -18.62 -1.17
C ARG A 56 -16.82 -17.99 0.22
N SER A 57 -15.95 -18.46 1.13
CA SER A 57 -15.89 -17.93 2.49
C SER A 57 -15.09 -16.62 2.55
N ARG A 58 -15.31 -15.82 3.61
CA ARG A 58 -14.48 -14.65 3.93
C ARG A 58 -13.00 -15.00 4.05
N LYS A 59 -12.71 -16.19 4.64
CA LYS A 59 -11.35 -16.70 4.77
C LYS A 59 -10.71 -16.92 3.39
N ALA A 60 -11.43 -17.45 2.42
CA ALA A 60 -10.91 -17.67 1.07
C ALA A 60 -10.43 -16.34 0.43
N VAL A 61 -11.25 -15.28 0.49
CA VAL A 61 -10.85 -13.97 -0.05
C VAL A 61 -9.63 -13.40 0.69
N HIS A 62 -9.61 -13.51 2.01
CA HIS A 62 -8.46 -13.11 2.82
C HIS A 62 -7.19 -13.86 2.38
N ASP A 63 -7.27 -15.19 2.26
CA ASP A 63 -6.14 -16.03 1.87
C ASP A 63 -5.67 -15.72 0.44
N TRP A 64 -6.57 -15.39 -0.50
CA TRP A 64 -6.19 -14.96 -1.85
C TRP A 64 -5.36 -13.68 -1.84
N VAL A 65 -5.75 -12.68 -1.04
CA VAL A 65 -4.97 -11.44 -0.92
C VAL A 65 -3.58 -11.70 -0.33
N GLN A 66 -3.49 -12.60 0.66
CA GLN A 66 -2.20 -12.95 1.26
C GLN A 66 -1.32 -13.75 0.29
N LYS A 67 -1.89 -14.73 -0.43
CA LYS A 67 -1.17 -15.56 -1.40
C LYS A 67 -0.72 -14.76 -2.63
N ALA A 68 -1.53 -13.80 -3.07
CA ALA A 68 -1.19 -12.96 -4.22
C ALA A 68 0.03 -12.07 -3.98
N ASP A 69 0.37 -11.79 -2.71
CA ASP A 69 1.54 -11.00 -2.27
C ASP A 69 1.83 -9.78 -3.16
N LEU A 70 0.78 -9.06 -3.52
CA LEU A 70 0.85 -7.96 -4.48
C LEU A 70 1.70 -6.81 -3.92
N GLN A 71 2.71 -6.43 -4.70
CA GLN A 71 3.65 -5.37 -4.36
C GLN A 71 3.58 -4.24 -5.39
N PRO A 72 3.88 -2.98 -5.02
CA PRO A 72 4.10 -1.92 -6.01
C PRO A 72 5.17 -2.33 -7.02
N VAL A 73 4.99 -1.89 -8.27
CA VAL A 73 5.96 -2.17 -9.35
C VAL A 73 7.27 -1.44 -9.07
N SER A 74 8.38 -2.16 -9.15
CA SER A 74 9.74 -1.64 -9.03
C SER A 74 10.24 -0.97 -10.33
N GLY A 75 11.45 -0.40 -10.30
CA GLY A 75 12.11 0.15 -11.48
C GLY A 75 11.68 1.58 -11.87
N LYS A 76 11.07 2.32 -10.95
CA LYS A 76 10.74 3.75 -11.19
C LYS A 76 11.97 4.63 -10.97
N ASN A 77 12.02 5.75 -11.72
CA ASN A 77 13.06 6.79 -11.59
C ASN A 77 12.40 8.16 -11.44
N PRO A 78 11.87 8.51 -10.25
CA PRO A 78 11.23 9.79 -10.00
C PRO A 78 12.24 10.90 -9.77
N ASN A 79 11.95 12.12 -10.23
CA ASN A 79 12.75 13.31 -9.92
C ASN A 79 12.57 13.78 -8.46
N GLN A 80 11.41 13.50 -7.88
CA GLN A 80 11.06 13.85 -6.50
C GLN A 80 10.39 12.65 -5.81
N VAL A 81 10.67 12.51 -4.51
CA VAL A 81 10.07 11.49 -3.66
C VAL A 81 9.56 12.15 -2.38
N ALA A 82 8.26 12.17 -2.19
CA ALA A 82 7.68 12.60 -0.92
C ALA A 82 7.71 11.44 0.07
N VAL A 83 8.26 11.66 1.27
CA VAL A 83 8.35 10.66 2.34
C VAL A 83 7.76 11.22 3.62
N ASP A 84 6.95 10.40 4.27
CA ASP A 84 6.33 10.72 5.55
C ASP A 84 5.89 9.44 6.25
N GLU A 85 5.50 9.54 7.54
CA GLU A 85 4.94 8.44 8.28
C GLU A 85 3.64 8.83 8.98
N THR A 86 2.81 7.83 9.25
CA THR A 86 1.58 7.99 10.01
C THR A 86 1.35 6.80 10.95
N VAL A 87 0.69 7.07 12.07
CA VAL A 87 0.31 6.01 13.00
C VAL A 87 -0.90 5.25 12.49
N ILE A 88 -0.83 3.93 12.53
CA ILE A 88 -1.97 3.02 12.41
C ILE A 88 -2.03 2.09 13.61
N ARG A 89 -3.22 1.59 13.94
CA ARG A 89 -3.41 0.62 15.01
C ARG A 89 -3.61 -0.78 14.43
N ILE A 90 -2.89 -1.74 14.99
CA ILE A 90 -3.06 -3.16 14.70
C ILE A 90 -3.33 -3.81 16.06
N ASN A 91 -4.52 -4.36 16.24
CA ASN A 91 -5.04 -4.68 17.56
C ASN A 91 -5.01 -3.41 18.44
N ASP A 92 -4.53 -3.50 19.64
CA ASP A 92 -4.38 -2.36 20.57
C ASP A 92 -2.99 -1.72 20.51
N GLN A 93 -2.13 -2.14 19.59
CA GLN A 93 -0.76 -1.65 19.44
C GLN A 93 -0.66 -0.59 18.34
N GLN A 94 0.19 0.41 18.56
CA GLN A 94 0.52 1.42 17.56
C GLN A 94 1.68 0.93 16.69
N PHE A 95 1.51 1.14 15.37
CA PHE A 95 2.53 0.94 14.36
C PHE A 95 2.67 2.20 13.52
N TRP A 96 3.84 2.37 12.94
CA TRP A 96 4.17 3.49 12.09
C TRP A 96 4.23 3.02 10.64
N LEU A 97 3.33 3.54 9.83
CA LEU A 97 3.31 3.30 8.39
C LEU A 97 4.14 4.38 7.71
N TYR A 98 5.30 3.99 7.20
CA TYR A 98 6.12 4.83 6.33
C TYR A 98 5.63 4.68 4.89
N ALA A 99 5.62 5.80 4.17
CA ALA A 99 5.26 5.83 2.76
C ALA A 99 6.23 6.70 1.96
N ALA A 100 6.60 6.22 0.78
CA ALA A 100 7.28 6.99 -0.26
C ALA A 100 6.38 7.09 -1.48
N ALA A 101 6.23 8.27 -2.03
CA ALA A 101 5.39 8.54 -3.18
C ALA A 101 6.06 9.44 -4.21
N ASN A 102 5.75 9.23 -5.49
CA ASN A 102 6.05 10.21 -6.52
C ASN A 102 4.98 11.31 -6.50
N PRO A 103 5.33 12.57 -6.14
CA PRO A 103 4.33 13.64 -6.04
C PRO A 103 3.73 14.06 -7.39
N GLN A 104 4.42 13.78 -8.49
CA GLN A 104 3.97 14.14 -9.85
C GLN A 104 2.91 13.17 -10.38
N THR A 105 3.12 11.86 -10.18
CA THR A 105 2.20 10.82 -10.66
C THR A 105 1.22 10.35 -9.58
N ASN A 106 1.46 10.70 -8.32
CA ASN A 106 0.75 10.21 -7.14
C ASN A 106 0.87 8.67 -6.94
N GLU A 107 1.87 8.04 -7.57
CA GLU A 107 2.18 6.63 -7.37
C GLU A 107 2.82 6.39 -6.00
N ILE A 108 2.43 5.31 -5.36
CA ILE A 108 3.07 4.81 -4.14
C ILE A 108 4.29 3.98 -4.57
N LEU A 109 5.48 4.43 -4.20
CA LEU A 109 6.73 3.75 -4.51
C LEU A 109 7.02 2.65 -3.49
N HIS A 110 6.84 2.94 -2.21
CA HIS A 110 7.10 1.99 -1.14
C HIS A 110 6.24 2.28 0.09
N LEU A 111 5.82 1.21 0.78
CA LEU A 111 5.16 1.24 2.08
C LEU A 111 5.87 0.26 3.01
N ARG A 112 5.99 0.63 4.29
CA ARG A 112 6.56 -0.25 5.32
C ARG A 112 5.95 0.02 6.68
N LEU A 113 5.71 -1.04 7.46
CA LEU A 113 5.28 -0.94 8.84
C LEU A 113 6.44 -1.16 9.81
N PHE A 114 6.51 -0.28 10.81
CA PHE A 114 7.44 -0.42 11.92
C PHE A 114 6.72 -0.26 13.26
N SER A 115 7.24 -0.89 14.29
CA SER A 115 6.69 -0.78 15.66
C SER A 115 7.01 0.56 16.33
N THR A 116 7.96 1.32 15.80
CA THR A 116 8.39 2.63 16.32
C THR A 116 9.03 3.46 15.22
N THR A 117 9.41 4.72 15.54
CA THR A 117 10.15 5.62 14.65
C THR A 117 11.56 5.84 15.18
N THR A 118 12.55 5.46 14.40
CA THR A 118 13.97 5.73 14.68
C THR A 118 14.71 6.05 13.40
N THR A 119 15.87 6.70 13.51
CA THR A 119 16.74 6.93 12.35
C THR A 119 17.14 5.63 11.67
N ALA A 120 17.45 4.57 12.45
CA ALA A 120 17.84 3.27 11.89
C ALA A 120 16.72 2.59 11.10
N LEU A 121 15.47 2.66 11.56
CA LEU A 121 14.32 2.14 10.82
C LEU A 121 14.03 2.97 9.56
N THR A 122 14.24 4.27 9.63
CA THR A 122 14.15 5.13 8.45
C THR A 122 15.23 4.80 7.43
N GLU A 123 16.47 4.55 7.87
CA GLU A 123 17.56 4.09 6.98
C GLU A 123 17.23 2.75 6.31
N MET A 124 16.63 1.82 7.06
CA MET A 124 16.13 0.55 6.51
C MET A 124 15.07 0.79 5.43
N PHE A 125 14.08 1.65 5.70
CA PHE A 125 13.05 2.04 4.73
C PHE A 125 13.66 2.64 3.45
N LEU A 126 14.60 3.57 3.59
CA LEU A 126 15.30 4.20 2.46
C LEU A 126 16.14 3.19 1.68
N LYS A 127 16.80 2.25 2.36
CA LYS A 127 17.54 1.16 1.71
C LYS A 127 16.61 0.27 0.87
N GLU A 128 15.46 -0.13 1.41
CA GLU A 128 14.45 -0.92 0.68
C GLU A 128 13.91 -0.15 -0.54
N LEU A 129 13.67 1.15 -0.38
CA LEU A 129 13.23 2.04 -1.48
C LEU A 129 14.27 2.10 -2.61
N ARG A 130 15.55 2.28 -2.27
CA ARG A 130 16.68 2.31 -3.23
C ARG A 130 16.88 0.97 -3.95
N GLN A 131 16.61 -0.14 -3.29
CA GLN A 131 16.66 -1.46 -3.93
C GLN A 131 15.56 -1.66 -4.98
N LYS A 132 14.42 -1.00 -4.78
CA LYS A 132 13.25 -1.11 -5.67
C LYS A 132 13.24 -0.09 -6.80
N HIS A 133 13.81 1.08 -6.58
CA HIS A 133 13.70 2.24 -7.47
C HIS A 133 15.03 2.99 -7.58
N ASP A 134 15.25 3.59 -8.74
CA ASP A 134 16.37 4.53 -8.94
C ASP A 134 15.97 5.90 -8.39
N VAL A 135 16.37 6.16 -7.15
CA VAL A 135 16.06 7.40 -6.42
C VAL A 135 17.31 8.18 -6.01
N GLU A 136 18.49 7.79 -6.50
CA GLU A 136 19.77 8.39 -6.12
C GLU A 136 19.85 9.88 -6.50
N THR A 137 19.28 10.26 -7.62
CA THR A 137 19.24 11.64 -8.12
C THR A 137 18.03 12.41 -7.68
N ALA A 138 17.04 11.74 -7.06
CA ALA A 138 15.80 12.36 -6.62
C ALA A 138 16.00 13.37 -5.49
N VAL A 139 15.11 14.34 -5.39
CA VAL A 139 14.99 15.23 -4.23
C VAL A 139 13.90 14.69 -3.31
N PHE A 140 14.28 14.36 -2.08
CA PHE A 140 13.33 13.87 -1.07
C PHE A 140 12.61 15.04 -0.40
N LEU A 141 11.28 14.98 -0.35
CA LEU A 141 10.44 16.00 0.28
C LEU A 141 9.94 15.45 1.62
N VAL A 142 10.31 16.11 2.72
CA VAL A 142 9.99 15.69 4.10
C VAL A 142 9.44 16.85 4.92
N ASP A 143 8.75 16.57 6.01
CA ASP A 143 8.16 17.57 6.91
C ASP A 143 9.16 18.22 7.89
N GLY A 144 10.38 17.70 7.95
CA GLY A 144 11.42 18.15 8.86
C GLY A 144 11.58 17.31 10.12
N ALA A 145 10.88 16.16 10.23
CA ALA A 145 11.08 15.20 11.32
C ALA A 145 12.58 14.83 11.44
N LYS A 146 13.09 14.86 12.67
CA LYS A 146 14.53 14.71 12.91
C LYS A 146 15.10 13.37 12.41
N HIS A 147 14.36 12.28 12.60
CA HIS A 147 14.78 10.94 12.17
C HIS A 147 14.81 10.80 10.63
N LEU A 148 13.84 11.41 9.90
CA LEU A 148 13.83 11.44 8.43
C LEU A 148 15.05 12.20 7.90
N ARG A 149 15.28 13.40 8.41
CA ARG A 149 16.42 14.23 7.99
C ARG A 149 17.76 13.55 8.28
N ALA A 150 17.93 13.00 9.49
CA ALA A 150 19.16 12.32 9.87
C ALA A 150 19.43 11.08 8.99
N ALA A 151 18.42 10.30 8.68
CA ALA A 151 18.55 9.13 7.81
C ALA A 151 18.91 9.53 6.37
N LEU A 152 18.27 10.55 5.81
CA LEU A 152 18.57 11.07 4.47
C LEU A 152 20.00 11.61 4.37
N GLN A 153 20.44 12.36 5.39
CA GLN A 153 21.83 12.86 5.46
C GLN A 153 22.84 11.71 5.49
N ARG A 154 22.61 10.69 6.32
CA ARG A 154 23.51 9.53 6.41
C ARG A 154 23.51 8.69 5.13
N ALA A 155 22.36 8.62 4.45
CA ALA A 155 22.25 7.94 3.16
C ALA A 155 22.86 8.72 1.99
N GLY A 156 23.30 9.97 2.20
CA GLY A 156 23.83 10.85 1.15
C GLY A 156 22.78 11.33 0.14
N LEU A 157 21.48 11.25 0.51
CA LEU A 157 20.38 11.60 -0.36
C LEU A 157 20.02 13.09 -0.23
N ARG A 158 19.71 13.71 -1.37
CA ARG A 158 19.29 15.12 -1.40
C ARG A 158 17.88 15.25 -0.85
N PHE A 159 17.65 16.19 0.04
CA PHE A 159 16.31 16.43 0.56
C PHE A 159 16.00 17.91 0.75
N GLN A 160 14.71 18.21 0.75
CA GLN A 160 14.16 19.52 1.00
C GLN A 160 13.03 19.39 2.06
N THR A 161 13.02 20.32 3.01
CA THR A 161 11.93 20.38 4.00
C THR A 161 10.80 21.21 3.42
N GLU A 162 9.65 20.61 3.25
CA GLU A 162 8.41 21.24 2.80
C GLU A 162 7.28 21.01 3.79
N ARG A 163 6.57 22.06 4.18
CA ARG A 163 5.37 21.93 5.01
C ARG A 163 4.10 21.66 4.19
N HIS A 164 4.08 22.12 2.94
CA HIS A 164 2.96 22.03 2.00
C HIS A 164 3.46 21.73 0.58
N GLY A 165 2.57 21.69 -0.40
CA GLY A 165 2.96 21.52 -1.79
C GLY A 165 3.08 20.05 -2.20
N ASN A 166 4.17 19.71 -2.86
CA ASN A 166 4.39 18.37 -3.43
C ASN A 166 4.47 17.27 -2.35
N ARG A 167 4.90 17.57 -1.13
CA ARG A 167 4.88 16.65 0.01
C ARG A 167 3.47 16.14 0.33
N ASN A 168 2.43 16.95 0.09
CA ASN A 168 1.05 16.56 0.33
C ASN A 168 0.61 15.30 -0.47
N ALA A 169 1.42 14.81 -1.41
CA ALA A 169 1.17 13.54 -2.08
C ALA A 169 1.06 12.39 -1.08
N VAL A 170 1.99 12.30 -0.11
CA VAL A 170 1.95 11.25 0.93
C VAL A 170 0.74 11.41 1.84
N GLU A 171 0.39 12.64 2.19
CA GLU A 171 -0.81 12.88 3.01
C GLU A 171 -2.11 12.45 2.29
N ARG A 172 -2.20 12.67 0.96
CA ARG A 172 -3.31 12.15 0.14
C ARG A 172 -3.37 10.62 0.17
N ILE A 173 -2.21 9.96 0.11
CA ILE A 173 -2.09 8.50 0.21
C ILE A 173 -2.56 8.03 1.60
N PHE A 174 -2.08 8.62 2.67
CA PHE A 174 -2.52 8.26 4.03
C PHE A 174 -4.02 8.46 4.22
N ARG A 175 -4.59 9.54 3.68
CA ARG A 175 -6.03 9.79 3.67
C ARG A 175 -6.78 8.70 2.88
N ALA A 176 -6.27 8.31 1.72
CA ALA A 176 -6.85 7.25 0.90
C ALA A 176 -6.80 5.90 1.60
N ILE A 177 -5.69 5.55 2.26
CA ILE A 177 -5.55 4.37 3.09
C ILE A 177 -6.57 4.41 4.24
N LYS A 178 -6.57 5.47 5.05
CA LYS A 178 -7.46 5.62 6.21
C LYS A 178 -8.95 5.58 5.83
N ARG A 179 -9.32 6.11 4.68
CA ARG A 179 -10.70 6.09 4.19
C ARG A 179 -11.15 4.71 3.70
N ARG A 180 -10.25 3.92 3.11
CA ARG A 180 -10.54 2.58 2.59
C ARG A 180 -10.27 1.47 3.58
N THR A 181 -9.64 1.80 4.64
CA THR A 181 -9.51 0.99 5.82
C THR A 181 -10.42 1.43 6.98
N PRO A 182 -11.67 1.99 6.89
CA PRO A 182 -12.43 2.43 8.07
C PRO A 182 -13.02 1.28 8.83
N SER A 183 -13.44 0.22 8.18
CA SER A 183 -13.52 -1.05 8.85
C SER A 183 -12.17 -1.44 9.39
N SER A 184 -11.11 -0.79 9.18
CA SER A 184 -9.72 -0.95 9.60
C SER A 184 -9.20 0.16 10.47
N SER A 185 -9.91 1.23 10.78
CA SER A 185 -9.50 2.12 11.88
C SER A 185 -9.63 1.43 13.25
N ASN A 186 -10.34 0.30 13.25
CA ASN A 186 -10.35 -0.71 14.30
C ASN A 186 -9.99 -2.11 13.79
N CYS A 187 -9.46 -2.27 12.63
CA CYS A 187 -9.69 -3.49 11.93
C CYS A 187 -8.51 -4.16 11.31
N PHE A 188 -7.39 -3.82 11.73
CA PHE A 188 -6.45 -4.90 11.89
C PHE A 188 -6.64 -5.56 13.29
N SER A 189 -7.87 -5.52 13.84
CA SER A 189 -8.25 -6.33 14.99
C SER A 189 -8.14 -7.79 14.59
N HIS A 190 -7.40 -8.56 15.37
CA HIS A 190 -7.04 -9.96 15.12
C HIS A 190 -6.09 -10.18 13.91
N ALA A 191 -5.52 -9.13 13.33
CA ALA A 191 -4.50 -9.27 12.30
C ALA A 191 -3.09 -9.28 12.90
N GLU A 192 -2.20 -10.07 12.31
CA GLU A 192 -0.77 -9.93 12.57
C GLU A 192 -0.20 -8.74 11.78
N PRO A 193 0.87 -8.07 12.26
CA PRO A 193 1.48 -6.96 11.56
C PRO A 193 1.87 -7.29 10.10
N LYS A 194 2.34 -8.51 9.84
CA LYS A 194 2.68 -8.99 8.50
C LYS A 194 1.46 -9.05 7.57
N THR A 195 0.33 -9.53 8.09
CA THR A 195 -0.94 -9.57 7.35
C THR A 195 -1.43 -8.17 6.98
N ALA A 196 -1.32 -7.23 7.94
CA ALA A 196 -1.66 -5.84 7.71
C ALA A 196 -0.75 -5.19 6.66
N GLU A 197 0.55 -5.45 6.73
CA GLU A 197 1.53 -4.95 5.77
C GLU A 197 1.26 -5.48 4.37
N ASN A 198 1.03 -6.78 4.18
CA ASN A 198 0.70 -7.37 2.88
C ASN A 198 -0.55 -6.73 2.27
N ARG A 199 -1.57 -6.45 3.08
CA ARG A 199 -2.76 -5.75 2.61
C ARG A 199 -2.45 -4.31 2.17
N LEU A 200 -1.60 -3.59 2.90
CA LEU A 200 -1.17 -2.24 2.54
C LEU A 200 -0.34 -2.24 1.25
N GLN A 201 0.52 -3.22 1.04
CA GLN A 201 1.26 -3.40 -0.22
C GLN A 201 0.30 -3.68 -1.37
N SER A 202 -0.67 -4.58 -1.18
CA SER A 202 -1.71 -4.86 -2.18
C SER A 202 -2.54 -3.61 -2.51
N PHE A 203 -2.86 -2.78 -1.51
CA PHE A 203 -3.49 -1.48 -1.72
C PHE A 203 -2.62 -0.57 -2.58
N ALA A 204 -1.32 -0.49 -2.31
CA ALA A 204 -0.40 0.33 -3.10
C ALA A 204 -0.34 -0.16 -4.56
N ARG A 205 -0.31 -1.46 -4.79
CA ARG A 205 -0.39 -2.05 -6.13
C ARG A 205 -1.68 -1.67 -6.86
N TRP A 206 -2.83 -1.79 -6.18
CA TRP A 206 -4.13 -1.37 -6.73
C TRP A 206 -4.20 0.15 -6.98
N HIS A 207 -3.66 0.95 -6.05
CA HIS A 207 -3.63 2.42 -6.18
C HIS A 207 -2.86 2.87 -7.42
N ASN A 208 -1.78 2.18 -7.74
CA ASN A 208 -0.92 2.46 -8.88
C ASN A 208 -1.42 1.81 -10.20
N ALA A 209 -2.46 0.96 -10.15
CA ALA A 209 -2.98 0.32 -11.35
C ALA A 209 -3.53 1.37 -12.33
N PRO A 210 -3.31 1.21 -13.63
CA PRO A 210 -3.87 2.09 -14.63
C PRO A 210 -5.41 2.07 -14.57
N ASN A 211 -6.01 3.23 -14.79
CA ASN A 211 -7.47 3.39 -14.85
C ASN A 211 -8.04 2.77 -16.12
#